data_2dbda705a8d2e31946ef1ef5c98c3568
#
_entry.id   2dbda705a8d2e31946ef1ef5c98c3568
#
_cell.length_a   1.000
_cell.length_b   1.000
_cell.length_c   1.000
_cell.angle_alpha   90.00
_cell.angle_beta   90.00
_cell.angle_gamma   90.00
#
_symmetry.space_group_name_H-M   'P 1'
#
loop_
_entity.id
_entity.type
_entity.pdbx_description
1 polymer ?
#
loop_
_entity_poly.entity_id
_entity_poly.type
_entity_poly.pdbx_seq_one_letter_code
_entity_poly.pdbx_strand_id
1 'polypeptide(L)'
;MRYKIVQQNNRKSRRHRSKKVVCGGSLLLKLRQACGVICLVAFVCAVIVFVLPGLPQKPAAKAKTDGYAGVLELWNVESFEGGCGSRQAWLTGRAAKFENKNKGLYVHVTTLSPSQAKDKLQRGDKFDIVGFSTGVGAMFAEYLTAVDMPASVPDNFRKSATFGNKTYAFPYLSGIYCLFARQSEIACEKLLAECLSKTITRKSGKHTCTLQPLVCGYAEFNNPVCALATSGASGRFSLQSDITQYAAYEAFVSHTSAVTLLGTQRDLYRLSQRQNSGKIETLSVLPLNGYTDLVQYVGVCRTSLSVAAAKAFCAYLLSDEAQATLVNLGMFSVSGSIYTDETYRRCEAALAATYVPNVFADVDVAAVRMQAIERLGDGK
;
A
#
# COMPACT_ATOMS: atom_id res chain seq x y z
N MET A 1 -50.10 -36.55 21.54
CA MET A 1 -51.48 -36.04 21.93
C MET A 1 -51.79 -34.88 21.03
N ARG A 2 -52.54 -35.10 20.00
CA ARG A 2 -54.00 -35.02 19.83
C ARG A 2 -54.54 -33.60 20.08
N TYR A 3 -54.95 -32.99 18.96
CA TYR A 3 -56.26 -32.41 18.58
C TYR A 3 -56.50 -30.94 19.01
N LYS A 4 -57.17 -30.05 18.29
CA LYS A 4 -58.25 -30.14 17.30
C LYS A 4 -58.41 -28.82 16.52
N ILE A 5 -58.78 -28.95 15.30
CA ILE A 5 -59.45 -28.04 14.36
C ILE A 5 -60.80 -27.54 14.91
N VAL A 6 -61.14 -26.29 14.66
CA VAL A 6 -62.57 -25.87 14.49
C VAL A 6 -62.66 -24.86 13.36
N GLN A 7 -63.47 -25.26 12.35
CA GLN A 7 -64.03 -24.40 11.31
C GLN A 7 -65.29 -23.71 11.84
N GLN A 8 -65.65 -22.64 11.19
CA GLN A 8 -67.05 -22.23 10.74
C GLN A 8 -67.10 -20.69 10.69
N ASN A 9 -67.67 -20.05 9.81
CA ASN A 9 -68.62 -20.16 8.70
C ASN A 9 -69.11 -18.75 8.37
N ASN A 10 -69.18 -18.46 7.11
CA ASN A 10 -70.15 -17.65 6.36
C ASN A 10 -70.95 -16.53 7.05
N ARG A 11 -70.87 -15.32 6.47
CA ARG A 11 -72.12 -14.63 6.01
C ARG A 11 -71.82 -13.61 4.89
N LYS A 12 -72.50 -13.83 3.76
CA LYS A 12 -72.63 -12.93 2.61
C LYS A 12 -73.29 -11.63 3.02
N SER A 13 -72.76 -10.50 2.56
CA SER A 13 -73.60 -9.31 2.38
C SER A 13 -73.15 -8.66 1.03
N ARG A 14 -74.14 -8.70 0.10
CA ARG A 14 -74.15 -7.95 -1.17
C ARG A 14 -74.34 -6.48 -0.87
N ARG A 15 -73.52 -5.57 -1.37
CA ARG A 15 -73.89 -4.20 -1.71
C ARG A 15 -73.09 -3.62 -2.85
N HIS A 16 -73.82 -3.33 -3.89
CA HIS A 16 -73.72 -2.28 -4.93
C HIS A 16 -72.39 -1.82 -5.50
N ARG A 17 -72.30 -2.10 -6.81
CA ARG A 17 -71.44 -1.43 -7.82
C ARG A 17 -71.67 0.08 -7.81
N SER A 18 -70.56 0.85 -7.65
CA SER A 18 -70.46 2.11 -8.34
C SER A 18 -69.20 2.00 -9.23
N LYS A 19 -69.35 2.04 -10.54
CA LYS A 19 -68.33 2.14 -11.51
C LYS A 19 -67.71 3.54 -11.39
N LYS A 20 -66.49 3.68 -10.83
CA LYS A 20 -65.64 4.83 -11.06
C LYS A 20 -64.81 4.53 -12.30
N VAL A 21 -65.07 5.29 -13.34
CA VAL A 21 -64.21 5.42 -14.53
C VAL A 21 -62.92 6.07 -14.03
N VAL A 22 -61.89 5.28 -13.88
CA VAL A 22 -60.54 5.80 -13.60
C VAL A 22 -59.92 6.16 -14.92
N CYS A 23 -59.69 7.46 -15.11
CA CYS A 23 -58.99 8.05 -16.23
C CYS A 23 -57.70 7.31 -16.54
N GLY A 24 -57.60 6.69 -17.71
CA GLY A 24 -56.41 5.98 -18.23
C GLY A 24 -55.21 6.88 -18.58
N GLY A 25 -55.26 8.19 -18.23
CA GLY A 25 -54.20 9.14 -18.56
C GLY A 25 -52.95 9.04 -17.70
N SER A 26 -53.06 8.66 -16.42
CA SER A 26 -51.91 8.65 -15.51
C SER A 26 -51.01 7.43 -15.70
N LEU A 27 -51.55 6.28 -16.10
CA LEU A 27 -50.80 5.06 -16.33
C LEU A 27 -49.94 5.15 -17.61
N LEU A 28 -50.54 5.71 -18.68
CA LEU A 28 -49.82 5.96 -19.96
C LEU A 28 -48.68 6.96 -19.79
N LEU A 29 -48.85 7.99 -18.95
CA LEU A 29 -47.79 8.96 -18.67
C LEU A 29 -46.62 8.34 -17.90
N LYS A 30 -46.92 7.53 -16.88
CA LYS A 30 -45.90 6.79 -16.12
C LYS A 30 -45.19 5.75 -16.98
N LEU A 31 -45.89 5.08 -17.90
CA LEU A 31 -45.34 4.11 -18.82
C LEU A 31 -44.35 4.83 -19.81
N ARG A 32 -44.75 5.99 -20.34
CA ARG A 32 -43.89 6.80 -21.22
C ARG A 32 -42.64 7.29 -20.48
N GLN A 33 -42.76 7.70 -19.21
CA GLN A 33 -41.58 8.11 -18.40
C GLN A 33 -40.67 6.91 -18.12
N ALA A 34 -41.21 5.75 -17.77
CA ALA A 34 -40.43 4.54 -17.57
C ALA A 34 -39.68 4.09 -18.84
N CYS A 35 -40.38 4.10 -20.00
CA CYS A 35 -39.71 3.81 -21.29
C CYS A 35 -38.63 4.83 -21.61
N GLY A 36 -38.80 6.11 -21.35
CA GLY A 36 -37.82 7.16 -21.55
C GLY A 36 -36.54 6.93 -20.71
N VAL A 37 -36.69 6.55 -19.44
CA VAL A 37 -35.57 6.25 -18.55
C VAL A 37 -34.84 4.98 -19.03
N ILE A 38 -35.55 3.93 -19.41
CA ILE A 38 -34.95 2.70 -19.96
C ILE A 38 -34.17 2.98 -21.24
N CYS A 39 -34.71 3.77 -22.16
CA CYS A 39 -34.03 4.16 -23.36
C CYS A 39 -32.79 4.99 -23.10
N LEU A 40 -32.83 5.92 -22.09
CA LEU A 40 -31.69 6.72 -21.69
C LEU A 40 -30.56 5.83 -21.11
N VAL A 41 -30.91 4.90 -20.23
CA VAL A 41 -29.94 3.94 -19.64
C VAL A 41 -29.34 3.06 -20.72
N ALA A 42 -30.17 2.53 -21.64
CA ALA A 42 -29.68 1.71 -22.76
C ALA A 42 -28.74 2.50 -23.68
N PHE A 43 -29.06 3.78 -23.95
CA PHE A 43 -28.21 4.67 -24.74
C PHE A 43 -26.87 4.96 -24.03
N VAL A 44 -26.88 5.24 -22.73
CA VAL A 44 -25.66 5.45 -21.92
C VAL A 44 -24.81 4.18 -21.92
N CYS A 45 -25.41 3.00 -21.72
CA CYS A 45 -24.72 1.72 -21.80
C CYS A 45 -24.12 1.48 -23.18
N ALA A 46 -24.85 1.79 -24.24
CA ALA A 46 -24.34 1.68 -25.63
C ALA A 46 -23.15 2.63 -25.88
N VAL A 47 -23.21 3.86 -25.38
CA VAL A 47 -22.09 4.80 -25.47
C VAL A 47 -20.86 4.28 -24.70
N ILE A 48 -21.05 3.73 -23.50
CA ILE A 48 -19.97 3.14 -22.70
C ILE A 48 -19.35 1.93 -23.41
N VAL A 49 -20.15 1.04 -24.00
CA VAL A 49 -19.67 -0.21 -24.61
C VAL A 49 -19.12 -0.04 -26.01
N PHE A 50 -19.74 0.86 -26.82
CA PHE A 50 -19.41 0.97 -28.24
C PHE A 50 -18.64 2.23 -28.62
N VAL A 51 -18.82 3.34 -27.91
CA VAL A 51 -18.18 4.62 -28.25
C VAL A 51 -16.90 4.85 -27.44
N LEU A 52 -16.92 4.59 -26.12
CA LEU A 52 -15.72 4.78 -25.29
C LEU A 52 -14.51 3.94 -25.71
N PRO A 53 -14.63 2.64 -26.11
CA PRO A 53 -13.50 1.88 -26.62
C PRO A 53 -12.97 2.37 -27.97
N GLY A 54 -13.83 3.04 -28.76
CA GLY A 54 -13.48 3.59 -30.08
C GLY A 54 -12.90 5.01 -30.03
N LEU A 55 -12.93 5.69 -28.88
CA LEU A 55 -12.25 6.97 -28.74
C LEU A 55 -10.74 6.76 -28.87
N PRO A 56 -10.03 7.57 -29.67
CA PRO A 56 -8.59 7.48 -29.78
C PRO A 56 -7.98 7.72 -28.39
N GLN A 57 -7.67 6.62 -27.71
CA GLN A 57 -6.79 6.70 -26.54
C GLN A 57 -5.50 7.32 -27.04
N LYS A 58 -5.05 8.43 -26.38
CA LYS A 58 -3.71 8.94 -26.64
C LYS A 58 -2.78 7.75 -26.66
N PRO A 59 -2.08 7.48 -27.78
CA PRO A 59 -1.14 6.37 -27.81
C PRO A 59 -0.17 6.58 -26.65
N ALA A 60 -0.13 5.64 -25.73
CA ALA A 60 0.89 5.64 -24.70
C ALA A 60 2.22 5.80 -25.46
N ALA A 61 2.97 6.86 -25.12
CA ALA A 61 4.21 7.17 -25.79
C ALA A 61 5.02 5.86 -25.83
N LYS A 62 5.30 5.36 -27.05
CA LYS A 62 6.09 4.13 -27.19
C LYS A 62 7.38 4.36 -26.43
N ALA A 63 7.65 3.55 -25.42
CA ALA A 63 8.91 3.61 -24.71
C ALA A 63 10.03 3.52 -25.75
N LYS A 64 10.95 4.50 -25.73
CA LYS A 64 12.11 4.48 -26.63
C LYS A 64 13.04 3.37 -26.16
N THR A 65 12.94 2.20 -26.75
CA THR A 65 13.80 1.04 -26.49
C THR A 65 14.98 0.96 -27.44
N ASP A 66 15.14 1.97 -28.29
CA ASP A 66 16.17 2.05 -29.35
C ASP A 66 16.24 0.77 -30.24
N GLY A 67 15.11 0.06 -30.37
CA GLY A 67 15.02 -1.19 -31.14
C GLY A 67 15.73 -2.38 -30.50
N TYR A 68 16.12 -2.29 -29.23
CA TYR A 68 16.77 -3.41 -28.54
C TYR A 68 15.85 -4.63 -28.46
N ALA A 69 16.40 -5.78 -28.87
CA ALA A 69 15.81 -7.08 -28.69
C ALA A 69 16.75 -7.96 -27.86
N GLY A 70 16.23 -8.55 -26.80
CA GLY A 70 17.04 -9.34 -25.86
C GLY A 70 16.42 -9.41 -24.47
N VAL A 71 17.20 -9.86 -23.51
CA VAL A 71 16.80 -10.00 -22.11
C VAL A 71 17.45 -8.89 -21.27
N LEU A 72 16.66 -8.23 -20.43
CA LEU A 72 17.14 -7.35 -19.36
C LEU A 72 17.14 -8.13 -18.05
N GLU A 73 18.29 -8.25 -17.42
CA GLU A 73 18.43 -8.89 -16.10
C GLU A 73 18.08 -7.89 -15.01
N LEU A 74 16.99 -8.16 -14.27
CA LEU A 74 16.54 -7.36 -13.13
C LEU A 74 16.82 -8.12 -11.83
N TRP A 75 17.70 -7.59 -11.00
CA TRP A 75 17.90 -8.06 -9.64
C TRP A 75 16.92 -7.35 -8.71
N ASN A 76 16.01 -8.10 -8.10
CA ASN A 76 15.09 -7.61 -7.09
C ASN A 76 15.64 -7.95 -5.70
N VAL A 77 16.30 -6.98 -5.03
CA VAL A 77 16.86 -7.22 -3.70
C VAL A 77 15.76 -7.11 -2.64
N GLU A 78 15.67 -8.15 -1.82
CA GLU A 78 14.67 -8.24 -0.75
C GLU A 78 14.85 -7.13 0.29
N SER A 79 13.73 -6.61 0.79
CA SER A 79 13.70 -5.65 1.88
C SER A 79 12.38 -5.74 2.65
N PHE A 80 11.31 -5.08 2.22
CA PHE A 80 9.98 -5.15 2.84
C PHE A 80 8.92 -5.54 1.79
N GLU A 81 7.79 -6.09 2.26
CA GLU A 81 6.69 -6.55 1.43
C GLU A 81 5.38 -5.87 1.82
N GLY A 82 4.41 -5.91 0.91
CA GLY A 82 3.04 -5.46 1.15
C GLY A 82 2.20 -6.42 1.98
N GLY A 83 0.92 -6.11 2.11
CA GLY A 83 -0.04 -6.93 2.87
C GLY A 83 -0.44 -8.22 2.17
N CYS A 84 -0.34 -8.26 0.84
CA CYS A 84 -0.78 -9.36 0.00
C CYS A 84 0.20 -9.59 -1.15
N GLY A 85 0.37 -10.86 -1.54
CA GLY A 85 1.27 -11.23 -2.62
C GLY A 85 2.75 -10.94 -2.33
N SER A 86 3.55 -10.92 -3.37
CA SER A 86 4.98 -10.58 -3.29
C SER A 86 5.35 -9.53 -4.33
N ARG A 87 6.34 -8.71 -4.01
CA ARG A 87 6.92 -7.73 -4.94
C ARG A 87 7.50 -8.40 -6.18
N GLN A 88 8.14 -9.57 -6.03
CA GLN A 88 8.63 -10.35 -7.15
C GLN A 88 7.52 -10.70 -8.14
N ALA A 89 6.40 -11.23 -7.66
CA ALA A 89 5.27 -11.59 -8.52
C ALA A 89 4.70 -10.35 -9.23
N TRP A 90 4.63 -9.23 -8.54
CA TRP A 90 4.19 -7.96 -9.12
C TRP A 90 5.15 -7.49 -10.22
N LEU A 91 6.47 -7.47 -9.98
CA LEU A 91 7.48 -7.08 -10.97
C LEU A 91 7.42 -8.00 -12.19
N THR A 92 7.33 -9.31 -11.99
CA THR A 92 7.17 -10.28 -13.09
C THR A 92 5.90 -10.02 -13.92
N GLY A 93 4.79 -9.70 -13.23
CA GLY A 93 3.56 -9.32 -13.91
C GLY A 93 3.67 -8.01 -14.69
N ARG A 94 4.44 -7.03 -14.20
CA ARG A 94 4.74 -5.78 -14.92
C ARG A 94 5.69 -6.01 -16.08
N ALA A 95 6.71 -6.86 -15.90
CA ALA A 95 7.59 -7.30 -16.97
C ALA A 95 6.80 -7.89 -18.14
N ALA A 96 5.94 -8.87 -17.89
CA ALA A 96 5.10 -9.47 -18.92
C ALA A 96 4.19 -8.46 -19.66
N LYS A 97 3.66 -7.46 -18.97
CA LYS A 97 2.87 -6.39 -19.60
C LYS A 97 3.73 -5.46 -20.47
N PHE A 98 4.94 -5.15 -20.01
CA PHE A 98 5.90 -4.34 -20.76
C PHE A 98 6.38 -5.07 -22.03
N GLU A 99 6.73 -6.35 -21.93
CA GLU A 99 7.14 -7.23 -23.03
C GLU A 99 6.07 -7.33 -24.12
N ASN A 100 4.80 -7.43 -23.70
CA ASN A 100 3.69 -7.46 -24.65
C ASN A 100 3.60 -6.20 -25.53
N LYS A 101 4.04 -5.05 -25.00
CA LYS A 101 4.09 -3.77 -25.73
C LYS A 101 5.40 -3.55 -26.49
N ASN A 102 6.46 -4.29 -26.13
CA ASN A 102 7.81 -4.14 -26.68
C ASN A 102 8.33 -5.51 -27.17
N LYS A 103 7.79 -5.99 -28.27
CA LYS A 103 8.08 -7.33 -28.81
C LYS A 103 9.57 -7.55 -29.08
N GLY A 104 10.06 -8.71 -28.65
CA GLY A 104 11.47 -9.07 -28.72
C GLY A 104 12.31 -8.65 -27.52
N LEU A 105 11.75 -7.87 -26.58
CA LEU A 105 12.38 -7.50 -25.34
C LEU A 105 11.76 -8.30 -24.18
N TYR A 106 12.59 -8.84 -23.29
CA TYR A 106 12.20 -9.61 -22.13
C TYR A 106 12.86 -9.04 -20.87
N VAL A 107 12.21 -9.20 -19.72
CA VAL A 107 12.76 -8.77 -18.41
C VAL A 107 12.76 -9.96 -17.46
N HIS A 108 13.94 -10.49 -17.19
CA HIS A 108 14.13 -11.59 -16.26
C HIS A 108 14.31 -11.06 -14.83
N VAL A 109 13.39 -11.42 -13.92
CA VAL A 109 13.39 -10.95 -12.53
C VAL A 109 13.99 -12.01 -11.62
N THR A 110 15.16 -11.74 -11.06
CA THR A 110 15.83 -12.59 -10.07
C THR A 110 15.74 -11.95 -8.69
N THR A 111 15.14 -12.63 -7.72
CA THR A 111 15.09 -12.14 -6.33
C THR A 111 16.33 -12.61 -5.56
N LEU A 112 16.95 -11.68 -4.85
CA LEU A 112 18.20 -11.87 -4.11
C LEU A 112 18.04 -11.31 -2.68
N SER A 113 18.62 -11.98 -1.70
CA SER A 113 18.86 -11.33 -0.41
C SER A 113 19.97 -10.26 -0.55
N PRO A 114 20.08 -9.30 0.37
CA PRO A 114 21.17 -8.31 0.35
C PRO A 114 22.56 -8.95 0.31
N SER A 115 22.78 -10.04 1.06
CA SER A 115 24.05 -10.78 1.03
C SER A 115 24.33 -11.45 -0.31
N GLN A 116 23.33 -12.10 -0.91
CA GLN A 116 23.47 -12.69 -2.25
C GLN A 116 23.77 -11.63 -3.31
N ALA A 117 23.13 -10.46 -3.23
CA ALA A 117 23.40 -9.37 -4.15
C ALA A 117 24.86 -8.87 -4.01
N LYS A 118 25.35 -8.72 -2.77
CA LYS A 118 26.73 -8.36 -2.47
C LYS A 118 27.72 -9.39 -3.04
N ASP A 119 27.46 -10.68 -2.82
CA ASP A 119 28.31 -11.77 -3.33
C ASP A 119 28.36 -11.77 -4.87
N LYS A 120 27.21 -11.52 -5.52
CA LYS A 120 27.14 -11.42 -6.98
C LYS A 120 27.96 -10.22 -7.51
N LEU A 121 27.85 -9.06 -6.86
CA LEU A 121 28.68 -7.89 -7.22
C LEU A 121 30.16 -8.18 -7.08
N GLN A 122 30.60 -8.84 -6.01
CA GLN A 122 32.01 -9.21 -5.79
C GLN A 122 32.53 -10.18 -6.85
N ARG A 123 31.68 -11.07 -7.37
CA ARG A 123 32.04 -11.97 -8.47
C ARG A 123 32.05 -11.31 -9.84
N GLY A 124 31.55 -10.07 -9.95
CA GLY A 124 31.41 -9.37 -11.21
C GLY A 124 30.23 -9.84 -12.06
N ASP A 125 29.22 -10.46 -11.44
CA ASP A 125 27.96 -10.82 -12.11
C ASP A 125 27.28 -9.54 -12.62
N LYS A 126 26.64 -9.64 -13.79
CA LYS A 126 26.03 -8.48 -14.46
C LYS A 126 24.53 -8.40 -14.21
N PHE A 127 24.03 -7.18 -14.18
CA PHE A 127 22.61 -6.84 -14.19
C PHE A 127 22.39 -5.63 -15.10
N ASP A 128 21.16 -5.46 -15.59
CA ASP A 128 20.74 -4.27 -16.33
C ASP A 128 19.96 -3.32 -15.42
N ILE A 129 19.14 -3.89 -14.54
CA ILE A 129 18.29 -3.16 -13.60
C ILE A 129 18.46 -3.77 -12.22
N VAL A 130 18.48 -2.94 -11.19
CA VAL A 130 18.46 -3.41 -9.81
C VAL A 130 17.39 -2.72 -9.01
N GLY A 131 16.57 -3.50 -8.28
CA GLY A 131 15.59 -3.06 -7.31
C GLY A 131 16.16 -3.15 -5.90
N PHE A 132 16.09 -2.07 -5.12
CA PHE A 132 16.67 -1.96 -3.78
C PHE A 132 15.91 -0.98 -2.89
N SER A 133 16.25 -0.93 -1.60
CA SER A 133 15.68 0.00 -0.62
C SER A 133 16.76 0.72 0.17
N THR A 134 16.36 1.56 1.11
CA THR A 134 17.22 2.17 2.12
C THR A 134 18.04 1.08 2.86
N GLY A 135 19.28 1.37 3.15
CA GLY A 135 20.25 0.44 3.77
C GLY A 135 20.92 -0.52 2.80
N VAL A 136 20.41 -0.65 1.57
CA VAL A 136 20.99 -1.53 0.53
C VAL A 136 21.50 -0.70 -0.65
N GLY A 137 20.93 0.47 -0.91
CA GLY A 137 21.22 1.26 -2.11
C GLY A 137 22.66 1.73 -2.24
N ALA A 138 23.34 1.98 -1.13
CA ALA A 138 24.75 2.43 -1.12
C ALA A 138 25.68 1.48 -1.90
N MET A 139 25.47 0.16 -1.80
CA MET A 139 26.31 -0.83 -2.50
C MET A 139 26.17 -0.79 -4.02
N PHE A 140 25.10 -0.18 -4.54
CA PHE A 140 24.84 -0.08 -5.99
C PHE A 140 25.20 1.27 -6.57
N ALA A 141 25.47 2.29 -5.75
CA ALA A 141 25.62 3.69 -6.20
C ALA A 141 26.59 3.85 -7.38
N GLU A 142 27.75 3.19 -7.31
CA GLU A 142 28.79 3.28 -8.34
C GLU A 142 28.46 2.56 -9.65
N TYR A 143 27.47 1.64 -9.63
CA TYR A 143 27.07 0.87 -10.81
C TYR A 143 25.97 1.55 -11.62
N LEU A 144 25.31 2.56 -11.07
CA LEU A 144 24.13 3.15 -11.67
C LEU A 144 24.45 4.30 -12.64
N THR A 145 23.59 4.49 -13.62
CA THR A 145 23.55 5.65 -14.49
C THR A 145 22.51 6.67 -14.03
N ALA A 146 22.76 7.95 -14.29
CA ALA A 146 21.78 8.99 -14.01
C ALA A 146 20.49 8.79 -14.83
N VAL A 147 19.38 9.15 -14.21
CA VAL A 147 18.02 9.02 -14.78
C VAL A 147 17.25 10.32 -14.67
N ASP A 148 16.32 10.53 -15.59
CA ASP A 148 15.42 11.68 -15.59
C ASP A 148 14.14 11.32 -14.86
N MET A 149 13.92 11.91 -13.69
CA MET A 149 12.74 11.64 -12.85
C MET A 149 11.52 12.36 -13.40
N PRO A 150 10.37 11.65 -13.61
CA PRO A 150 9.12 12.30 -14.00
C PRO A 150 8.68 13.38 -13.01
N ALA A 151 8.09 14.47 -13.52
CA ALA A 151 7.62 15.56 -12.69
C ALA A 151 6.47 15.15 -11.72
N SER A 152 5.77 14.05 -12.03
CA SER A 152 4.71 13.50 -11.19
C SER A 152 5.22 12.90 -9.87
N VAL A 153 6.52 12.60 -9.75
CA VAL A 153 7.10 12.08 -8.50
C VAL A 153 7.37 13.23 -7.54
N PRO A 154 6.80 13.24 -6.32
CA PRO A 154 7.00 14.28 -5.32
C PRO A 154 8.47 14.48 -4.92
N ASP A 155 8.79 15.67 -4.46
CA ASP A 155 10.17 16.08 -4.16
C ASP A 155 10.84 15.27 -3.06
N ASN A 156 10.12 14.83 -2.05
CA ASN A 156 10.65 13.97 -0.99
C ASN A 156 11.19 12.65 -1.55
N PHE A 157 10.44 11.98 -2.44
CA PHE A 157 10.88 10.76 -3.11
C PHE A 157 12.00 11.04 -4.13
N ARG A 158 11.96 12.17 -4.84
CA ARG A 158 12.99 12.56 -5.80
C ARG A 158 14.33 12.79 -5.10
N LYS A 159 14.33 13.57 -4.02
CA LYS A 159 15.53 13.89 -3.22
C LYS A 159 16.16 12.64 -2.60
N SER A 160 15.34 11.67 -2.20
CA SER A 160 15.83 10.42 -1.61
C SER A 160 16.62 9.53 -2.58
N ALA A 161 16.44 9.72 -3.89
CA ALA A 161 17.16 8.98 -4.95
C ALA A 161 18.26 9.82 -5.64
N THR A 162 18.64 10.96 -5.05
CA THR A 162 19.59 11.91 -5.63
C THR A 162 20.92 11.83 -4.89
N PHE A 163 22.01 11.75 -5.67
CA PHE A 163 23.39 11.85 -5.18
C PHE A 163 24.11 12.98 -5.93
N GLY A 164 24.69 13.92 -5.19
CA GLY A 164 25.13 15.19 -5.79
C GLY A 164 23.94 15.91 -6.43
N ASN A 165 24.05 16.30 -7.70
CA ASN A 165 23.00 17.00 -8.46
C ASN A 165 22.27 16.09 -9.45
N LYS A 166 22.40 14.77 -9.33
CA LYS A 166 21.82 13.81 -10.28
C LYS A 166 21.01 12.75 -9.54
N THR A 167 19.89 12.35 -10.15
CA THR A 167 19.08 11.24 -9.69
C THR A 167 19.58 9.95 -10.34
N TYR A 168 19.67 8.86 -9.57
CA TYR A 168 20.21 7.58 -10.03
C TYR A 168 19.22 6.41 -9.92
N ALA A 169 18.07 6.62 -9.31
CA ALA A 169 17.07 5.57 -9.22
C ALA A 169 15.65 6.15 -9.26
N PHE A 170 14.71 5.35 -9.70
CA PHE A 170 13.29 5.65 -9.67
C PHE A 170 12.65 5.01 -8.44
N PRO A 171 12.08 5.76 -7.48
CA PRO A 171 11.17 5.19 -6.52
C PRO A 171 9.93 4.68 -7.27
N TYR A 172 9.49 3.44 -7.02
CA TYR A 172 8.35 2.89 -7.76
C TYR A 172 7.20 2.41 -6.88
N LEU A 173 7.44 2.23 -5.61
CA LEU A 173 6.41 1.99 -4.61
C LEU A 173 6.88 2.47 -3.23
N SER A 174 5.92 2.72 -2.35
CA SER A 174 6.20 3.10 -0.98
C SER A 174 5.31 2.38 0.02
N GLY A 175 5.76 2.36 1.25
CA GLY A 175 5.02 1.97 2.43
C GLY A 175 5.00 3.11 3.45
N ILE A 176 4.22 2.92 4.51
CA ILE A 176 4.08 3.88 5.60
C ILE A 176 4.04 3.16 6.93
N TYR A 177 4.52 3.82 7.97
CA TYR A 177 4.33 3.39 9.34
C TYR A 177 3.01 3.93 9.88
N CYS A 178 2.32 3.09 10.65
CA CYS A 178 1.05 3.43 11.29
C CYS A 178 1.04 2.98 12.75
N LEU A 179 0.35 3.75 13.58
CA LEU A 179 -0.07 3.31 14.91
C LEU A 179 -1.47 2.69 14.79
N PHE A 180 -1.65 1.58 15.50
CA PHE A 180 -2.92 0.87 15.60
C PHE A 180 -3.28 0.64 17.06
N ALA A 181 -4.53 0.90 17.42
CA ALA A 181 -5.11 0.52 18.69
C ALA A 181 -6.56 0.09 18.49
N ARG A 182 -7.14 -0.59 19.46
CA ARG A 182 -8.59 -0.80 19.48
C ARG A 182 -9.26 0.52 19.78
N GLN A 183 -10.27 0.90 19.01
CA GLN A 183 -10.97 2.18 19.18
C GLN A 183 -11.62 2.30 20.54
N SER A 184 -12.05 1.18 21.13
CA SER A 184 -12.58 1.10 22.50
C SER A 184 -11.54 1.43 23.59
N GLU A 185 -10.24 1.30 23.29
CA GLU A 185 -9.14 1.51 24.23
C GLU A 185 -8.48 2.88 24.04
N ILE A 186 -8.19 3.27 22.79
CA ILE A 186 -7.63 4.58 22.44
C ILE A 186 -8.33 5.10 21.19
N ALA A 187 -9.00 6.23 21.30
CA ALA A 187 -9.56 6.93 20.15
C ALA A 187 -8.47 7.51 19.26
N CYS A 188 -8.75 7.65 17.96
CA CYS A 188 -7.74 8.00 16.95
C CYS A 188 -7.01 9.32 17.25
N GLU A 189 -7.73 10.32 17.73
CA GLU A 189 -7.19 11.65 18.09
C GLU A 189 -6.25 11.65 19.29
N LYS A 190 -6.31 10.63 20.13
CA LYS A 190 -5.44 10.45 21.31
C LYS A 190 -4.30 9.47 21.07
N LEU A 191 -4.32 8.76 19.94
CA LEU A 191 -3.45 7.62 19.71
C LEU A 191 -1.96 7.99 19.79
N LEU A 192 -1.55 9.12 19.22
CA LEU A 192 -0.16 9.57 19.28
C LEU A 192 0.27 9.94 20.71
N ALA A 193 -0.59 10.60 21.46
CA ALA A 193 -0.28 11.04 22.83
C ALA A 193 -0.24 9.89 23.83
N GLU A 194 -1.06 8.87 23.64
CA GLU A 194 -1.24 7.76 24.58
C GLU A 194 -0.45 6.48 24.22
N CYS A 195 0.08 6.36 22.99
CA CYS A 195 0.70 5.12 22.50
C CYS A 195 1.90 4.64 23.32
N LEU A 196 2.60 5.52 24.03
CA LEU A 196 3.75 5.18 24.87
C LEU A 196 3.44 5.13 26.37
N SER A 197 2.24 5.53 26.79
CA SER A 197 1.87 5.63 28.21
C SER A 197 0.70 4.74 28.62
N LYS A 198 -0.20 4.42 27.69
CA LYS A 198 -1.43 3.69 27.99
C LYS A 198 -1.17 2.23 28.31
N THR A 199 -1.48 1.85 29.55
CA THR A 199 -1.46 0.44 29.98
C THR A 199 -2.88 -0.04 30.28
N ILE A 200 -3.16 -1.32 30.07
CA ILE A 200 -4.45 -1.93 30.37
C ILE A 200 -4.21 -3.21 31.17
N THR A 201 -4.84 -3.29 32.31
CA THR A 201 -4.82 -4.51 33.13
C THR A 201 -6.08 -5.34 32.88
N ARG A 202 -5.88 -6.57 32.45
CA ARG A 202 -6.96 -7.53 32.17
C ARG A 202 -6.91 -8.68 33.16
N LYS A 203 -8.09 -9.13 33.57
CA LYS A 203 -8.27 -10.36 34.33
C LYS A 203 -8.81 -11.46 33.40
N SER A 204 -8.09 -12.58 33.32
CA SER A 204 -8.53 -13.79 32.62
C SER A 204 -8.54 -14.95 33.62
N GLY A 205 -9.72 -15.27 34.15
CA GLY A 205 -9.86 -16.20 35.26
C GLY A 205 -9.11 -15.75 36.50
N LYS A 206 -8.16 -16.57 36.97
CA LYS A 206 -7.28 -16.27 38.13
C LYS A 206 -6.04 -15.43 37.77
N HIS A 207 -5.77 -15.22 36.49
CA HIS A 207 -4.58 -14.51 36.03
C HIS A 207 -4.89 -13.03 35.73
N THR A 208 -3.99 -12.18 36.13
CA THR A 208 -4.01 -10.75 35.78
C THR A 208 -2.83 -10.48 34.86
N CYS A 209 -3.09 -9.92 33.70
CA CYS A 209 -2.08 -9.51 32.73
C CYS A 209 -2.16 -8.00 32.49
N THR A 210 -1.04 -7.30 32.52
CA THR A 210 -0.95 -5.88 32.16
C THR A 210 -0.34 -5.77 30.77
N LEU A 211 -1.11 -5.22 29.83
CA LEU A 211 -0.65 -4.94 28.48
C LEU A 211 0.30 -3.75 28.49
N GLN A 212 1.42 -3.88 27.82
CA GLN A 212 2.36 -2.78 27.62
C GLN A 212 1.76 -1.70 26.68
N PRO A 213 2.20 -0.46 26.76
CA PRO A 213 1.67 0.59 25.91
C PRO A 213 1.82 0.29 24.42
N LEU A 214 3.03 -0.09 24.00
CA LEU A 214 3.39 -0.24 22.60
C LEU A 214 4.17 -1.53 22.36
N VAL A 215 3.88 -2.19 21.24
CA VAL A 215 4.74 -3.21 20.62
C VAL A 215 5.17 -2.75 19.25
N CYS A 216 6.43 -3.01 18.90
CA CYS A 216 7.02 -2.69 17.60
C CYS A 216 7.97 -3.80 17.19
N GLY A 217 7.80 -4.34 16.00
CA GLY A 217 8.70 -5.32 15.43
C GLY A 217 9.67 -4.69 14.45
N TYR A 218 10.86 -5.29 14.34
CA TYR A 218 11.96 -4.78 13.52
C TYR A 218 12.24 -5.71 12.34
N ALA A 219 12.72 -5.12 11.26
CA ALA A 219 13.43 -5.78 10.19
C ALA A 219 14.82 -5.17 10.06
N GLU A 220 15.69 -5.81 9.30
CA GLU A 220 17.13 -5.45 9.21
C GLU A 220 17.34 -3.98 8.83
N PHE A 221 16.60 -3.47 7.85
CA PHE A 221 16.80 -2.13 7.28
C PHE A 221 15.68 -1.13 7.60
N ASN A 222 14.75 -1.46 8.50
CA ASN A 222 13.58 -0.63 8.78
C ASN A 222 13.64 0.01 10.16
N ASN A 223 13.31 1.29 10.24
CA ASN A 223 13.33 2.08 11.47
C ASN A 223 11.96 2.66 11.85
N PRO A 224 11.00 1.83 12.28
CA PRO A 224 9.66 2.30 12.69
C PRO A 224 9.71 3.32 13.83
N VAL A 225 10.67 3.19 14.75
CA VAL A 225 10.82 4.13 15.87
C VAL A 225 11.17 5.54 15.40
N CYS A 226 11.90 5.70 14.30
CA CYS A 226 12.15 7.01 13.70
C CYS A 226 10.85 7.70 13.26
N ALA A 227 9.92 6.93 12.67
CA ALA A 227 8.61 7.46 12.29
C ALA A 227 7.83 7.96 13.52
N LEU A 228 7.88 7.22 14.61
CA LEU A 228 7.22 7.60 15.87
C LEU A 228 7.86 8.87 16.48
N ALA A 229 9.18 8.90 16.61
CA ALA A 229 9.92 10.03 17.19
C ALA A 229 9.76 11.32 16.39
N THR A 230 9.75 11.23 15.06
CA THR A 230 9.58 12.38 14.15
C THR A 230 8.15 12.86 14.01
N SER A 231 7.17 12.05 14.43
CA SER A 231 5.74 12.44 14.44
C SER A 231 5.31 13.15 15.71
N GLY A 232 6.24 13.41 16.65
CA GLY A 232 5.95 14.16 17.87
C GLY A 232 5.45 13.32 19.06
N ALA A 233 5.56 11.99 18.99
CA ALA A 233 5.34 11.15 20.17
C ALA A 233 6.45 11.39 21.20
N SER A 234 6.08 11.35 22.48
CA SER A 234 7.02 11.47 23.60
C SER A 234 6.66 10.46 24.69
N GLY A 235 7.67 9.90 25.33
CA GLY A 235 7.50 8.93 26.41
C GLY A 235 8.63 7.91 26.44
N ARG A 236 8.66 7.11 27.50
CA ARG A 236 9.66 6.04 27.61
C ARG A 236 9.32 4.90 26.67
N PHE A 237 10.26 4.58 25.80
CA PHE A 237 10.19 3.42 24.92
C PHE A 237 11.34 2.45 25.26
N SER A 238 10.97 1.22 25.60
CA SER A 238 11.94 0.14 25.80
C SER A 238 12.05 -0.68 24.51
N LEU A 239 13.25 -0.72 23.96
CA LEU A 239 13.52 -1.52 22.77
C LEU A 239 13.42 -2.99 23.11
N GLN A 240 12.50 -3.71 22.48
CA GLN A 240 12.45 -5.15 22.48
C GLN A 240 13.26 -5.64 21.26
N SER A 241 14.57 -5.81 21.43
CA SER A 241 15.52 -6.05 20.35
C SER A 241 15.25 -7.28 19.48
N ASP A 242 14.48 -8.24 19.99
CA ASP A 242 14.35 -9.57 19.38
C ASP A 242 12.95 -9.84 18.79
N ILE A 243 12.06 -8.83 18.78
CA ILE A 243 10.73 -8.98 18.23
C ILE A 243 10.73 -8.73 16.73
N THR A 244 10.34 -9.76 15.96
CA THR A 244 10.07 -9.61 14.53
C THR A 244 8.76 -8.85 14.28
N GLN A 245 8.61 -8.25 13.10
CA GLN A 245 7.35 -7.60 12.71
C GLN A 245 6.14 -8.53 12.85
N TYR A 246 6.30 -9.81 12.51
CA TYR A 246 5.23 -10.80 12.65
C TYR A 246 4.88 -11.06 14.12
N ALA A 247 5.87 -11.22 14.99
CA ALA A 247 5.62 -11.43 16.41
C ALA A 247 4.94 -10.22 17.07
N ALA A 248 5.33 -8.99 16.70
CA ALA A 248 4.66 -7.78 17.16
C ALA A 248 3.19 -7.72 16.71
N TYR A 249 2.92 -8.05 15.45
CA TYR A 249 1.57 -8.13 14.90
C TYR A 249 0.71 -9.17 15.66
N GLU A 250 1.22 -10.39 15.88
CA GLU A 250 0.49 -11.43 16.62
C GLU A 250 0.25 -11.05 18.09
N ALA A 251 1.23 -10.41 18.73
CA ALA A 251 1.09 -9.91 20.09
C ALA A 251 -0.05 -8.88 20.23
N PHE A 252 -0.19 -8.01 19.24
CA PHE A 252 -1.30 -7.04 19.17
C PHE A 252 -2.63 -7.72 18.85
N VAL A 253 -2.69 -8.61 17.85
CA VAL A 253 -3.92 -9.28 17.43
C VAL A 253 -4.48 -10.18 18.54
N SER A 254 -3.63 -10.98 19.17
CA SER A 254 -4.01 -11.86 20.30
C SER A 254 -4.37 -11.05 21.57
N HIS A 255 -4.02 -9.76 21.61
CA HIS A 255 -4.29 -8.86 22.72
C HIS A 255 -3.70 -9.39 24.06
N THR A 256 -2.50 -9.90 23.97
CA THR A 256 -1.83 -10.55 25.13
C THR A 256 -0.72 -9.74 25.75
N SER A 257 -0.13 -8.78 24.99
CA SER A 257 1.06 -8.09 25.45
C SER A 257 1.05 -6.58 25.25
N ALA A 258 0.30 -6.03 24.29
CA ALA A 258 0.32 -4.60 24.01
C ALA A 258 -1.05 -4.01 23.65
N VAL A 259 -1.23 -2.74 24.01
CA VAL A 259 -2.40 -1.92 23.67
C VAL A 259 -2.29 -1.36 22.26
N THR A 260 -1.08 -0.90 21.89
CA THR A 260 -0.80 -0.25 20.60
C THR A 260 0.23 -1.05 19.81
N LEU A 261 0.04 -1.14 18.49
CA LEU A 261 1.03 -1.64 17.54
C LEU A 261 1.59 -0.49 16.71
N LEU A 262 2.90 -0.36 16.68
CA LEU A 262 3.61 0.39 15.64
C LEU A 262 3.96 -0.58 14.52
N GLY A 263 3.20 -0.51 13.44
CA GLY A 263 3.31 -1.41 12.30
C GLY A 263 3.47 -0.66 10.98
N THR A 264 3.32 -1.40 9.89
CA THR A 264 3.52 -0.93 8.53
C THR A 264 2.24 -1.03 7.69
N GLN A 265 2.27 -0.59 6.43
CA GLN A 265 1.19 -0.84 5.45
C GLN A 265 0.81 -2.33 5.34
N ARG A 266 1.73 -3.24 5.63
CA ARG A 266 1.47 -4.68 5.67
C ARG A 266 0.48 -5.04 6.77
N ASP A 267 0.68 -4.45 7.94
CA ASP A 267 -0.19 -4.66 9.09
C ASP A 267 -1.54 -3.96 8.88
N LEU A 268 -1.54 -2.76 8.27
CA LEU A 268 -2.77 -2.08 7.86
C LEU A 268 -3.64 -2.99 6.99
N TYR A 269 -3.06 -3.60 5.95
CA TYR A 269 -3.79 -4.50 5.07
C TYR A 269 -4.37 -5.70 5.84
N ARG A 270 -3.54 -6.38 6.64
CA ARG A 270 -3.94 -7.58 7.40
C ARG A 270 -5.00 -7.28 8.46
N LEU A 271 -4.85 -6.18 9.17
CA LEU A 271 -5.79 -5.74 10.20
C LEU A 271 -7.13 -5.31 9.57
N SER A 272 -7.10 -4.60 8.45
CA SER A 272 -8.31 -4.25 7.69
C SER A 272 -9.09 -5.50 7.25
N GLN A 273 -8.40 -6.55 6.77
CA GLN A 273 -9.03 -7.82 6.42
C GLN A 273 -9.66 -8.52 7.65
N ARG A 274 -8.99 -8.48 8.81
CA ARG A 274 -9.54 -9.04 10.05
C ARG A 274 -10.76 -8.25 10.55
N GLN A 275 -10.70 -6.92 10.47
CA GLN A 275 -11.82 -6.06 10.86
C GLN A 275 -13.03 -6.29 9.95
N ASN A 276 -12.84 -6.31 8.63
CA ASN A 276 -13.90 -6.56 7.66
C ASN A 276 -14.54 -7.96 7.81
N SER A 277 -13.78 -8.93 8.30
CA SER A 277 -14.30 -10.29 8.61
C SER A 277 -14.84 -10.44 10.02
N GLY A 278 -14.92 -9.39 10.82
CA GLY A 278 -15.42 -9.42 12.20
C GLY A 278 -14.49 -10.15 13.20
N LYS A 279 -13.24 -10.43 12.82
CA LYS A 279 -12.26 -11.14 13.67
C LYS A 279 -11.52 -10.24 14.64
N ILE A 280 -11.61 -8.94 14.46
CA ILE A 280 -11.11 -7.91 15.37
C ILE A 280 -12.12 -6.76 15.37
N GLU A 281 -12.22 -6.07 16.48
CA GLU A 281 -13.07 -4.89 16.61
C GLU A 281 -12.52 -3.70 15.79
N THR A 282 -13.31 -2.63 15.71
CA THR A 282 -12.91 -1.39 15.01
C THR A 282 -11.60 -0.85 15.58
N LEU A 283 -10.70 -0.47 14.69
CA LEU A 283 -9.38 0.04 15.02
C LEU A 283 -9.29 1.55 14.81
N SER A 284 -8.61 2.20 15.75
CA SER A 284 -7.99 3.50 15.52
C SER A 284 -6.72 3.31 14.74
N VAL A 285 -6.59 3.99 13.60
CA VAL A 285 -5.42 3.92 12.72
C VAL A 285 -4.89 5.33 12.51
N LEU A 286 -3.62 5.55 12.87
CA LEU A 286 -2.95 6.83 12.65
C LEU A 286 -1.71 6.62 11.78
N PRO A 287 -1.69 7.07 10.51
CA PRO A 287 -0.50 7.11 9.70
C PRO A 287 0.49 8.14 10.25
N LEU A 288 1.77 7.77 10.32
CA LEU A 288 2.85 8.62 10.79
C LEU A 288 3.49 9.35 9.61
N ASN A 289 3.52 10.68 9.67
CA ASN A 289 3.95 11.54 8.57
C ASN A 289 5.38 12.10 8.73
N GLY A 290 6.10 11.72 9.77
CA GLY A 290 7.43 12.27 10.06
C GLY A 290 8.55 11.62 9.25
N TYR A 291 8.47 10.29 9.01
CA TYR A 291 9.55 9.52 8.42
C TYR A 291 9.03 8.22 7.78
N THR A 292 9.61 7.84 6.63
CA THR A 292 9.49 6.48 6.11
C THR A 292 10.77 6.09 5.35
N ASP A 293 11.28 4.90 5.62
CA ASP A 293 12.33 4.22 4.87
C ASP A 293 11.75 3.06 4.02
N LEU A 294 10.43 2.91 4.04
CA LEU A 294 9.69 1.91 3.29
C LEU A 294 9.46 2.35 1.83
N VAL A 295 10.55 2.60 1.11
CA VAL A 295 10.50 2.98 -0.31
C VAL A 295 11.38 2.02 -1.11
N GLN A 296 10.84 1.57 -2.23
CA GLN A 296 11.56 0.73 -3.19
C GLN A 296 11.94 1.53 -4.42
N TYR A 297 13.14 1.33 -4.85
CA TYR A 297 13.76 1.99 -5.99
C TYR A 297 14.16 0.98 -7.05
N VAL A 298 14.21 1.43 -8.29
CA VAL A 298 14.88 0.72 -9.39
C VAL A 298 15.92 1.62 -10.01
N GLY A 299 17.14 1.13 -10.13
CA GLY A 299 18.25 1.80 -10.78
C GLY A 299 18.69 1.06 -12.05
N VAL A 300 19.25 1.79 -13.01
CA VAL A 300 19.73 1.24 -14.28
C VAL A 300 21.24 1.16 -14.26
N CYS A 301 21.78 -0.01 -14.58
CA CYS A 301 23.21 -0.24 -14.64
C CYS A 301 23.85 0.57 -15.78
N ARG A 302 24.93 1.30 -15.49
CA ARG A 302 25.68 2.09 -16.49
C ARG A 302 26.33 1.25 -17.59
N THR A 303 26.59 -0.02 -17.31
CA THR A 303 27.18 -0.98 -18.24
C THR A 303 26.17 -1.91 -18.89
N SER A 304 24.87 -1.64 -18.74
CA SER A 304 23.80 -2.37 -19.42
C SER A 304 23.99 -2.33 -20.94
N LEU A 305 23.72 -3.43 -21.63
CA LEU A 305 23.74 -3.51 -23.08
C LEU A 305 22.68 -2.61 -23.73
N SER A 306 21.59 -2.30 -23.01
CA SER A 306 20.57 -1.35 -23.44
C SER A 306 20.06 -0.50 -22.31
N VAL A 307 20.82 0.56 -21.98
CA VAL A 307 20.42 1.58 -20.99
C VAL A 307 19.07 2.20 -21.34
N ALA A 308 18.79 2.40 -22.63
CA ALA A 308 17.52 2.98 -23.08
C ALA A 308 16.33 2.06 -22.79
N ALA A 309 16.44 0.76 -23.10
CA ALA A 309 15.38 -0.20 -22.79
C ALA A 309 15.19 -0.40 -21.29
N ALA A 310 16.27 -0.45 -20.52
CA ALA A 310 16.22 -0.53 -19.06
C ALA A 310 15.55 0.71 -18.44
N LYS A 311 15.90 1.93 -18.87
CA LYS A 311 15.23 3.17 -18.46
C LYS A 311 13.74 3.17 -18.84
N ALA A 312 13.40 2.67 -20.03
CA ALA A 312 12.02 2.58 -20.49
C ALA A 312 11.18 1.65 -19.59
N PHE A 313 11.73 0.51 -19.17
CA PHE A 313 11.06 -0.37 -18.21
C PHE A 313 10.90 0.29 -16.85
N CYS A 314 11.95 0.91 -16.31
CA CYS A 314 11.87 1.63 -15.03
C CYS A 314 10.80 2.75 -15.08
N ALA A 315 10.76 3.53 -16.15
CA ALA A 315 9.74 4.56 -16.35
C ALA A 315 8.32 3.97 -16.48
N TYR A 316 8.19 2.79 -17.09
CA TYR A 316 6.91 2.08 -17.17
C TYR A 316 6.39 1.71 -15.77
N LEU A 317 7.24 1.35 -14.82
CA LEU A 317 6.81 1.06 -13.45
C LEU A 317 6.17 2.28 -12.76
N LEU A 318 6.48 3.51 -13.22
CA LEU A 318 5.88 4.76 -12.74
C LEU A 318 4.62 5.19 -13.52
N SER A 319 4.22 4.43 -14.54
CA SER A 319 2.99 4.75 -15.27
C SER A 319 1.75 4.52 -14.42
N ASP A 320 0.68 5.28 -14.70
CA ASP A 320 -0.61 5.11 -14.00
C ASP A 320 -1.12 3.68 -14.07
N GLU A 321 -0.92 3.00 -15.22
CA GLU A 321 -1.29 1.59 -15.40
C GLU A 321 -0.56 0.66 -14.42
N ALA A 322 0.73 0.86 -14.21
CA ALA A 322 1.51 0.05 -13.28
C ALA A 322 1.18 0.43 -11.83
N GLN A 323 1.16 1.72 -11.53
CA GLN A 323 0.93 2.25 -10.18
C GLN A 323 -0.45 1.88 -9.63
N ALA A 324 -1.51 1.96 -10.43
CA ALA A 324 -2.86 1.56 -10.02
C ALA A 324 -2.95 0.11 -9.53
N THR A 325 -2.03 -0.76 -9.93
CA THR A 325 -2.02 -2.18 -9.50
C THR A 325 -1.38 -2.42 -8.15
N LEU A 326 -0.74 -1.41 -7.53
CA LEU A 326 -0.13 -1.52 -6.20
C LEU A 326 -1.16 -1.78 -5.10
N VAL A 327 -2.42 -1.41 -5.31
CA VAL A 327 -3.52 -1.76 -4.41
C VAL A 327 -3.61 -3.27 -4.15
N ASN A 328 -3.28 -4.10 -5.16
CA ASN A 328 -3.28 -5.56 -5.05
C ASN A 328 -2.16 -6.11 -4.16
N LEU A 329 -1.16 -5.30 -3.85
CA LEU A 329 -0.10 -5.61 -2.91
C LEU A 329 -0.32 -4.99 -1.52
N GLY A 330 -1.31 -4.10 -1.37
CA GLY A 330 -1.43 -3.25 -0.18
C GLY A 330 -0.25 -2.28 -0.04
N MET A 331 0.24 -1.74 -1.17
CA MET A 331 1.35 -0.78 -1.24
C MET A 331 0.86 0.55 -1.80
N PHE A 332 1.63 1.62 -1.60
CA PHE A 332 1.29 2.96 -2.03
C PHE A 332 2.05 3.37 -3.29
N SER A 333 1.36 4.14 -4.13
CA SER A 333 1.96 4.80 -5.28
C SER A 333 2.89 5.93 -4.83
N VAL A 334 3.94 6.15 -5.61
CA VAL A 334 4.83 7.31 -5.46
C VAL A 334 4.45 8.49 -6.37
N SER A 335 3.44 8.34 -7.22
CA SER A 335 3.08 9.35 -8.23
C SER A 335 1.64 9.84 -8.14
N GLY A 336 0.86 9.38 -7.17
CA GLY A 336 -0.53 9.80 -7.01
C GLY A 336 -1.36 8.90 -6.11
N SER A 337 -2.61 9.29 -5.87
CA SER A 337 -3.56 8.50 -5.09
C SER A 337 -4.14 7.37 -5.93
N ILE A 338 -4.17 6.17 -5.37
CA ILE A 338 -4.71 4.96 -6.00
C ILE A 338 -5.80 4.28 -5.18
N TYR A 339 -6.02 4.73 -3.93
CA TYR A 339 -7.01 4.14 -3.03
C TYR A 339 -8.30 4.96 -2.96
N THR A 340 -9.43 4.26 -2.81
CA THR A 340 -10.75 4.88 -2.55
C THR A 340 -11.14 4.83 -1.07
N ASP A 341 -10.59 3.89 -0.30
CA ASP A 341 -10.80 3.76 1.14
C ASP A 341 -10.21 4.95 1.89
N GLU A 342 -10.95 5.52 2.85
CA GLU A 342 -10.56 6.73 3.58
C GLU A 342 -9.30 6.53 4.43
N THR A 343 -9.12 5.37 5.06
CA THR A 343 -7.92 5.10 5.88
C THR A 343 -6.67 5.06 5.01
N TYR A 344 -6.76 4.40 3.84
CA TYR A 344 -5.65 4.36 2.89
C TYR A 344 -5.38 5.74 2.26
N ARG A 345 -6.41 6.52 1.95
CA ARG A 345 -6.24 7.90 1.46
C ARG A 345 -5.55 8.81 2.48
N ARG A 346 -5.84 8.64 3.77
CA ARG A 346 -5.10 9.34 4.84
C ARG A 346 -3.63 8.93 4.88
N CYS A 347 -3.32 7.66 4.60
CA CYS A 347 -1.94 7.19 4.46
C CYS A 347 -1.24 7.84 3.24
N GLU A 348 -1.90 7.92 2.09
CA GLU A 348 -1.38 8.60 0.90
C GLU A 348 -1.11 10.08 1.16
N ALA A 349 -2.03 10.76 1.83
CA ALA A 349 -1.85 12.17 2.21
C ALA A 349 -0.67 12.37 3.19
N ALA A 350 -0.50 11.46 4.14
CA ALA A 350 0.63 11.49 5.07
C ALA A 350 1.96 11.29 4.34
N LEU A 351 2.04 10.36 3.39
CA LEU A 351 3.24 10.08 2.59
C LEU A 351 3.73 11.30 1.81
N ALA A 352 2.84 12.16 1.34
CA ALA A 352 3.20 13.35 0.58
C ALA A 352 4.08 14.34 1.38
N ALA A 353 3.95 14.36 2.70
CA ALA A 353 4.71 15.24 3.61
C ALA A 353 5.85 14.51 4.36
N THR A 354 5.96 13.19 4.21
CA THR A 354 6.88 12.36 4.99
C THR A 354 8.33 12.56 4.51
N TYR A 355 9.28 12.67 5.46
CA TYR A 355 10.69 12.62 5.15
C TYR A 355 11.10 11.20 4.71
N VAL A 356 11.81 11.12 3.60
CA VAL A 356 12.37 9.87 3.05
C VAL A 356 13.90 10.00 3.05
N PRO A 357 14.62 9.12 3.76
CA PRO A 357 16.08 9.18 3.80
C PRO A 357 16.70 8.90 2.43
N ASN A 358 17.89 9.43 2.20
CA ASN A 358 18.60 9.16 0.95
C ASN A 358 19.00 7.68 0.87
N VAL A 359 18.59 7.02 -0.21
CA VAL A 359 18.77 5.57 -0.41
C VAL A 359 20.24 5.19 -0.61
N PHE A 360 21.07 6.14 -1.03
CA PHE A 360 22.52 5.94 -1.24
C PHE A 360 23.37 6.32 -0.02
N ALA A 361 22.76 6.81 1.04
CA ALA A 361 23.50 7.07 2.27
C ALA A 361 23.90 5.74 2.92
N ASP A 362 25.14 5.66 3.33
CA ASP A 362 25.62 4.59 4.20
C ASP A 362 25.17 4.93 5.63
N VAL A 363 24.13 4.25 6.08
CA VAL A 363 23.44 4.56 7.35
C VAL A 363 23.59 3.38 8.29
N ASP A 364 24.18 3.61 9.45
CA ASP A 364 24.08 2.68 10.57
C ASP A 364 22.65 2.70 11.11
N VAL A 365 21.85 1.74 10.65
CA VAL A 365 20.43 1.58 11.00
C VAL A 365 20.25 1.43 12.51
N ALA A 366 21.17 0.76 13.21
CA ALA A 366 21.11 0.57 14.66
C ALA A 366 21.36 1.87 15.42
N ALA A 367 22.38 2.65 15.01
CA ALA A 367 22.68 3.96 15.61
C ALA A 367 21.52 4.93 15.42
N VAL A 368 20.94 5.01 14.24
CA VAL A 368 19.76 5.86 13.97
C VAL A 368 18.56 5.45 14.82
N ARG A 369 18.36 4.16 15.03
CA ARG A 369 17.30 3.63 15.90
C ARG A 369 17.47 4.04 17.36
N MET A 370 18.71 3.95 17.87
CA MET A 370 19.02 4.37 19.24
C MET A 370 18.79 5.87 19.45
N GLN A 371 19.24 6.71 18.52
CA GLN A 371 18.98 8.16 18.57
C GLN A 371 17.47 8.49 18.57
N ALA A 372 16.67 7.75 17.82
CA ALA A 372 15.23 7.93 17.81
C ALA A 372 14.59 7.56 19.16
N ILE A 373 15.09 6.52 19.83
CA ILE A 373 14.63 6.10 21.15
C ILE A 373 14.98 7.17 22.22
N GLU A 374 16.18 7.72 22.17
CA GLU A 374 16.61 8.80 23.05
C GLU A 374 15.69 10.02 22.89
N ARG A 375 15.40 10.44 21.66
CA ARG A 375 14.46 11.54 21.39
C ARG A 375 13.07 11.31 21.98
N LEU A 376 12.54 10.08 21.92
CA LEU A 376 11.26 9.75 22.54
C LEU A 376 11.31 9.94 24.06
N GLY A 377 12.42 9.56 24.71
CA GLY A 377 12.62 9.70 26.15
C GLY A 377 12.76 11.15 26.62
N ASP A 378 13.38 12.00 25.81
CA ASP A 378 13.66 13.41 26.11
C ASP A 378 12.46 14.34 25.89
N GLY A 379 11.40 13.85 25.24
CA GLY A 379 10.22 14.64 24.90
C GLY A 379 10.49 15.78 23.90
N LYS A 380 11.55 15.68 23.08
CA LYS A 380 11.98 16.68 22.11
C LYS A 380 11.66 16.30 20.68
#